data_c006c1732cf4fd1291843dc47e2d6f23
#
_entry.id   c006c1732cf4fd1291843dc47e2d6f23
#
_cell.length_a   1.000
_cell.length_b   1.000
_cell.length_c   1.000
_cell.angle_alpha   90.00
_cell.angle_beta   90.00
_cell.angle_gamma   90.00
#
_symmetry.space_group_name_H-M   'P 1'
#
loop_
_entity.id
_entity.type
_entity.pdbx_description
1 polymer ?
#
loop_
_entity_poly.entity_id
_entity_poly.type
_entity_poly.pdbx_seq_one_letter_code
_entity_poly.pdbx_strand_id
1 'polypeptide(L)' 'MKSKLLLWIDGPLYFSIAYNLQKMYDCDIYAIIDVTNKPKNFYINQKIVKFKKIWFFHDNINKILK' A
#
# COMPACT_ATOMS: atom_id res chain seq x y z
N MET A 1 5.19 -19.16 -10.12
CA MET A 1 4.06 -18.32 -9.67
C MET A 1 4.51 -17.23 -8.73
N LYS A 2 4.03 -16.04 -8.93
CA LYS A 2 4.34 -14.94 -8.02
C LYS A 2 3.58 -15.12 -6.72
N SER A 3 4.27 -14.88 -5.62
CA SER A 3 3.63 -14.82 -4.31
C SER A 3 2.79 -13.55 -4.20
N LYS A 4 1.74 -13.60 -3.40
CA LYS A 4 0.89 -12.45 -3.13
C LYS A 4 1.04 -12.05 -1.68
N LEU A 5 1.29 -10.76 -1.45
CA LEU A 5 1.45 -10.22 -0.11
C LEU A 5 0.45 -9.11 0.11
N LEU A 6 -0.19 -9.11 1.28
CA LEU A 6 -1.06 -8.02 1.70
C LEU A 6 -0.37 -7.30 2.84
N LEU A 7 -0.13 -6.00 2.66
CA LEU A 7 0.56 -5.19 3.65
C LEU A 7 -0.33 -4.06 4.13
N TRP A 8 -0.28 -3.80 5.44
CA TRP A 8 -0.90 -2.63 6.05
C TRP A 8 0.17 -1.55 6.17
N ILE A 9 -0.02 -0.42 5.50
CA ILE A 9 0.97 0.65 5.44
C ILE A 9 0.40 1.89 6.12
N ASP A 10 0.99 2.28 7.25
CA ASP A 10 0.56 3.47 7.97
C ASP A 10 1.68 4.52 8.09
N GLY A 11 2.73 4.38 7.30
CA GLY A 11 3.79 5.36 7.30
C GLY A 11 5.00 4.95 6.47
N PRO A 12 6.04 5.81 6.42
CA PRO A 12 7.21 5.56 5.57
C PRO A 12 7.97 4.28 5.89
N LEU A 13 7.98 3.87 7.16
CA LEU A 13 8.67 2.65 7.56
C LEU A 13 8.08 1.43 6.84
N TYR A 14 6.76 1.33 6.85
CA TYR A 14 6.10 0.19 6.21
C TYR A 14 6.20 0.26 4.70
N PHE A 15 6.22 1.46 4.15
CA PHE A 15 6.47 1.63 2.72
C PHE A 15 7.87 1.13 2.33
N SER A 16 8.87 1.42 3.17
CA SER A 16 10.23 0.93 2.96
C SER A 16 10.30 -0.59 3.02
N ILE A 17 9.52 -1.20 3.90
CA ILE A 17 9.43 -2.66 3.99
C ILE A 17 8.86 -3.21 2.68
N ALA A 18 7.82 -2.60 2.15
CA ALA A 18 7.23 -3.02 0.88
C ALA A 18 8.25 -2.92 -0.25
N TYR A 19 9.01 -1.84 -0.31
CA TYR A 19 10.04 -1.65 -1.30
C TYR A 19 11.09 -2.76 -1.23
N ASN A 20 11.58 -3.05 -0.04
CA ASN A 20 12.61 -4.08 0.14
C ASN A 20 12.08 -5.47 -0.21
N LEU A 21 10.86 -5.78 0.17
CA LEU A 21 10.26 -7.07 -0.15
C LEU A 21 10.10 -7.24 -1.67
N GLN A 22 9.66 -6.22 -2.36
CA GLN A 22 9.48 -6.31 -3.81
C GLN A 22 10.83 -6.40 -4.53
N LYS A 23 11.86 -5.76 -3.98
CA LYS A 23 13.21 -5.84 -4.55
C LYS A 23 13.85 -7.21 -4.36
N MET A 24 13.58 -7.85 -3.21
CA MET A 24 14.18 -9.13 -2.87
C MET A 24 13.42 -10.32 -3.44
N TYR A 25 12.12 -10.20 -3.61
CA TYR A 25 11.26 -11.30 -4.03
C TYR A 25 10.40 -10.88 -5.20
N ASP A 26 10.14 -11.82 -6.09
CA ASP A 26 9.18 -11.60 -7.20
C ASP A 26 7.77 -11.84 -6.67
N CYS A 27 7.13 -10.79 -6.19
CA CYS A 27 5.82 -10.89 -5.58
C CYS A 27 4.91 -9.73 -5.97
N ASP A 28 3.61 -10.01 -5.97
CA ASP A 28 2.58 -9.00 -6.12
C ASP A 28 2.20 -8.46 -4.75
N ILE A 29 2.29 -7.16 -4.56
CA ILE A 29 1.98 -6.53 -3.28
C ILE A 29 0.64 -5.82 -3.37
N TYR A 30 -0.24 -6.17 -2.44
CA TYR A 30 -1.52 -5.50 -2.23
C TYR A 30 -1.41 -4.71 -0.95
N ALA A 31 -1.87 -3.48 -0.96
CA ALA A 31 -1.65 -2.59 0.17
C ALA A 31 -2.95 -1.97 0.69
N ILE A 32 -3.10 -1.99 2.01
CA ILE A 32 -4.10 -1.17 2.69
C ILE A 32 -3.33 0.01 3.27
N ILE A 33 -3.63 1.21 2.78
CA ILE A 33 -2.91 2.42 3.17
C ILE A 33 -3.73 3.14 4.24
N ASP A 34 -3.16 3.19 5.44
CA ASP A 34 -3.80 3.83 6.60
C ASP A 34 -3.20 5.21 6.82
N VAL A 35 -3.49 6.10 5.88
CA VAL A 35 -3.04 7.50 5.97
C VAL A 35 -4.20 8.40 5.57
N THR A 36 -4.15 9.65 6.05
CA THR A 36 -5.16 10.66 5.72
C THR A 36 -4.59 11.68 4.74
N ASN A 37 -5.44 12.22 3.93
CA ASN A 37 -5.25 13.40 3.07
C ASN A 37 -3.93 13.48 2.28
N LYS A 38 -2.96 14.31 2.72
CA LYS A 38 -1.77 14.63 1.93
C LYS A 38 -0.90 13.43 1.57
N PRO A 39 -0.57 12.53 2.49
CA PRO A 39 0.22 11.35 2.14
C PRO A 39 -0.45 10.45 1.11
N LYS A 40 -1.77 10.53 0.97
CA LYS A 40 -2.51 9.74 -0.01
C LYS A 40 -2.01 9.99 -1.43
N ASN A 41 -1.77 11.25 -1.79
CA ASN A 41 -1.28 11.61 -3.11
C ASN A 41 0.11 11.03 -3.37
N PHE A 42 0.96 10.99 -2.35
CA PHE A 42 2.26 10.37 -2.48
C PHE A 42 2.12 8.90 -2.92
N TYR A 43 1.26 8.15 -2.24
CA TYR A 43 1.11 6.72 -2.55
C TYR A 43 0.48 6.49 -3.92
N ILE A 44 -0.42 7.36 -4.35
CA ILE A 44 -1.03 7.25 -5.66
C ILE A 44 -0.03 7.52 -6.78
N ASN A 45 0.82 8.53 -6.61
CA ASN A 45 1.70 9.02 -7.67
C ASN A 45 3.09 8.38 -7.68
N GLN A 46 3.47 7.68 -6.61
CA GLN A 46 4.81 7.10 -6.55
C GLN A 46 4.98 5.97 -7.55
N LYS A 47 6.21 5.78 -7.99
CA LYS A 47 6.56 4.71 -8.94
C LYS A 47 7.69 3.82 -8.41
N ILE A 48 7.96 3.91 -7.10
CA ILE A 48 9.04 3.17 -6.46
C ILE A 48 8.64 1.73 -6.21
N VAL A 49 7.42 1.53 -5.69
CA VAL A 49 6.87 0.21 -5.42
C VAL A 49 5.66 0.01 -6.33
N LYS A 50 5.62 -1.12 -7.02
CA LYS A 50 4.49 -1.45 -7.88
C LYS A 50 3.47 -2.26 -7.08
N PHE A 51 2.44 -1.58 -6.60
CA PHE A 51 1.34 -2.26 -5.93
C PHE A 51 0.36 -2.80 -6.97
N LYS A 52 -0.04 -4.06 -6.78
CA LYS A 52 -1.06 -4.66 -7.65
C LYS A 52 -2.41 -3.98 -7.44
N LYS A 53 -2.71 -3.66 -6.18
CA LYS A 53 -3.91 -2.92 -5.82
C LYS A 53 -3.68 -2.20 -4.51
N ILE A 54 -4.30 -1.01 -4.38
CA ILE A 54 -4.23 -0.19 -3.18
C ILE A 54 -5.64 0.09 -2.70
N TRP A 55 -5.87 -0.12 -1.41
CA TRP A 55 -7.10 0.33 -0.73
C TRP A 55 -6.70 1.38 0.29
N PHE A 56 -7.45 2.47 0.33
CA PHE A 56 -7.26 3.49 1.35
C PHE A 56 -8.23 3.21 2.48
N PHE A 57 -7.70 2.88 3.64
CA PHE A 57 -8.50 2.44 4.78
C PHE A 57 -9.59 3.44 5.16
N HIS A 58 -9.23 4.73 5.26
CA HIS A 58 -10.19 5.75 5.69
C HIS A 58 -11.32 5.95 4.68
N ASP A 59 -11.05 5.83 3.40
CA ASP A 59 -12.09 5.92 2.38
C ASP A 59 -13.08 4.76 2.51
N ASN A 60 -12.57 3.56 2.74
CA ASN A 60 -13.41 2.36 2.81
C ASN A 60 -14.22 2.31 4.09
N ILE A 61 -13.63 2.73 5.22
CA ILE A 61 -14.36 2.71 6.49
C ILE A 61 -15.49 3.71 6.47
N ASN A 62 -15.32 4.85 5.81
CA ASN A 62 -16.41 5.82 5.67
C ASN A 62 -17.56 5.25 4.88
N LYS A 63 -17.30 4.45 3.88
CA LYS A 63 -18.35 3.77 3.13
C LYS A 63 -19.09 2.74 3.97
N ILE A 64 -18.38 2.05 4.84
CA ILE A 64 -18.98 1.02 5.69
C ILE A 64 -19.84 1.64 6.78
N LEU A 65 -19.42 2.76 7.35
CA LEU A 65 -20.10 3.39 8.47
C LEU A 65 -21.31 4.25 8.07
N LYS A 66 -21.49 4.49 6.80
CA LYS A 66 -22.66 5.27 6.32
C LYS A 66 -23.89 4.41 6.11
#